data_ff4605549dcdbdd0351ab313bd90717d
#
_entry.id   ff4605549dcdbdd0351ab313bd90717d
#
_cell.length_a   1.000
_cell.length_b   1.000
_cell.length_c   1.000
_cell.angle_alpha   90.00
_cell.angle_beta   90.00
_cell.angle_gamma   90.00
#
_symmetry.space_group_name_H-M   'P 1'
#
loop_
_entity.id
_entity.type
_entity.pdbx_description
1 polymer ?
#
loop_
_entity_poly.entity_id
_entity_poly.type
_entity_poly.pdbx_seq_one_letter_code
_entity_poly.pdbx_strand_id
1 'polypeptide(L)'
;MKDENINLTILNEINKAAKTGMDSISYLLKKVGDKEMRENLTFQYSEYGKVVDKVNTEFEKYGEIPDEQPFTTKMMGWTGTQLNTISDKSNSHIAEIMIQGGDMGIIECQKLLNHNPKADETVKSILNNFMTMQKNNIEKMKTFL
;
A
#
# COMPACT_ATOMS: atom_id res chain seq x y z
N MET A 1 -20.15 -18.54 17.18
CA MET A 1 -19.40 -17.84 16.14
C MET A 1 -18.77 -16.61 16.75
N LYS A 2 -17.46 -16.47 16.62
CA LYS A 2 -16.77 -15.31 17.15
C LYS A 2 -17.04 -14.13 16.21
N ASP A 3 -17.56 -13.03 16.73
CA ASP A 3 -17.72 -11.82 15.96
C ASP A 3 -16.32 -11.34 15.53
N GLU A 4 -16.14 -11.11 14.25
CA GLU A 4 -14.89 -10.61 13.72
C GLU A 4 -14.68 -9.17 14.19
N ASN A 5 -13.52 -8.90 14.79
CA ASN A 5 -13.20 -7.53 15.21
C ASN A 5 -12.90 -6.69 13.98
N ILE A 6 -13.76 -5.73 13.69
CA ILE A 6 -13.66 -4.87 12.51
C ILE A 6 -12.34 -4.11 12.47
N ASN A 7 -11.81 -3.74 13.64
CA ASN A 7 -10.53 -3.03 13.73
C ASN A 7 -9.37 -3.90 13.25
N LEU A 8 -9.38 -5.18 13.62
CA LEU A 8 -8.36 -6.13 13.18
C LEU A 8 -8.46 -6.39 11.69
N THR A 9 -9.68 -6.47 11.15
CA THR A 9 -9.91 -6.63 9.71
C THR A 9 -9.29 -5.47 8.93
N ILE A 10 -9.55 -4.23 9.36
CA ILE A 10 -8.99 -3.03 8.70
C ILE A 10 -7.48 -3.01 8.81
N LEU A 11 -6.93 -3.28 9.99
CA LEU A 11 -5.48 -3.31 10.20
C LEU A 11 -4.81 -4.37 9.33
N ASN A 12 -5.41 -5.55 9.20
CA ASN A 12 -4.90 -6.60 8.32
C ASN A 12 -4.88 -6.14 6.85
N GLU A 13 -5.93 -5.48 6.39
CA GLU A 13 -5.99 -4.98 5.02
C GLU A 13 -4.92 -3.91 4.75
N ILE A 14 -4.72 -2.99 5.68
CA ILE A 14 -3.66 -1.97 5.58
C ILE A 14 -2.29 -2.65 5.52
N ASN A 15 -2.04 -3.62 6.40
CA ASN A 15 -0.78 -4.35 6.46
C ASN A 15 -0.47 -5.06 5.14
N LYS A 16 -1.46 -5.76 4.61
CA LYS A 16 -1.33 -6.48 3.32
C LYS A 16 -1.05 -5.53 2.17
N ALA A 17 -1.79 -4.41 2.11
CA ALA A 17 -1.60 -3.39 1.08
C ALA A 17 -0.21 -2.76 1.16
N ALA A 18 0.24 -2.42 2.36
CA ALA A 18 1.57 -1.83 2.57
C ALA A 18 2.69 -2.80 2.17
N LYS A 19 2.58 -4.05 2.56
CA LYS A 19 3.56 -5.09 2.19
C LYS A 19 3.58 -5.33 0.68
N THR A 20 2.41 -5.32 0.04
CA THR A 20 2.30 -5.43 -1.43
C THR A 20 3.02 -4.26 -2.10
N GLY A 21 2.84 -3.04 -1.58
CA GLY A 21 3.57 -1.86 -2.06
C GLY A 21 5.08 -2.01 -1.93
N MET A 22 5.55 -2.51 -0.78
CA MET A 22 6.97 -2.76 -0.55
C MET A 22 7.55 -3.79 -1.52
N ASP A 23 6.83 -4.89 -1.73
CA ASP A 23 7.25 -5.94 -2.66
C ASP A 23 7.33 -5.43 -4.09
N SER A 24 6.33 -4.64 -4.51
CA SER A 24 6.29 -4.03 -5.84
C SER A 24 7.49 -3.10 -6.05
N ILE A 25 7.78 -2.26 -5.06
CA ILE A 25 8.92 -1.33 -5.11
C ILE A 25 10.24 -2.10 -5.15
N SER A 26 10.40 -3.13 -4.33
CA SER A 26 11.58 -3.99 -4.34
C SER A 26 11.82 -4.58 -5.73
N TYR A 27 10.77 -5.05 -6.38
CA TYR A 27 10.83 -5.59 -7.72
C TYR A 27 11.27 -4.52 -8.73
N LEU A 28 10.66 -3.34 -8.67
CA LEU A 28 10.97 -2.22 -9.58
C LEU A 28 12.40 -1.72 -9.39
N LEU A 29 12.91 -1.68 -8.17
CA LEU A 29 14.29 -1.26 -7.90
C LEU A 29 15.33 -2.13 -8.60
N LYS A 30 15.00 -3.38 -8.92
CA LYS A 30 15.87 -4.28 -9.70
C LYS A 30 15.87 -3.94 -11.18
N LYS A 31 14.88 -3.17 -11.65
CA LYS A 31 14.66 -2.88 -13.08
C LYS A 31 14.99 -1.45 -13.45
N VAL A 32 14.88 -0.51 -12.52
CA VAL A 32 15.01 0.93 -12.77
C VAL A 32 16.46 1.37 -12.60
N GLY A 33 17.00 2.03 -13.63
CA GLY A 33 18.38 2.55 -13.61
C GLY A 33 18.47 4.03 -13.27
N ASP A 34 17.41 4.79 -13.45
CA ASP A 34 17.42 6.24 -13.21
C ASP A 34 17.57 6.55 -11.72
N LYS A 35 18.54 7.41 -11.40
CA LYS A 35 18.88 7.74 -10.02
C LYS A 35 17.71 8.40 -9.27
N GLU A 36 17.08 9.39 -9.89
CA GLU A 36 15.98 10.14 -9.26
C GLU A 36 14.78 9.25 -8.99
N MET A 37 14.42 8.41 -9.95
CA MET A 37 13.34 7.43 -9.78
C MET A 37 13.68 6.45 -8.65
N ARG A 38 14.90 5.94 -8.61
CA ARG A 38 15.35 5.01 -7.56
C ARG A 38 15.27 5.64 -6.18
N GLU A 39 15.70 6.89 -6.04
CA GLU A 39 15.63 7.63 -4.78
C GLU A 39 14.18 7.79 -4.30
N ASN A 40 13.29 8.10 -5.23
CA ASN A 40 11.87 8.26 -4.90
C ASN A 40 11.23 6.92 -4.51
N LEU A 41 11.51 5.85 -5.25
CA LEU A 41 11.01 4.51 -4.91
C LEU A 41 11.52 4.05 -3.54
N THR A 42 12.79 4.32 -3.23
CA THR A 42 13.37 3.98 -1.93
C THR A 42 12.68 4.75 -0.80
N PHE A 43 12.38 6.02 -1.03
CA PHE A 43 11.63 6.84 -0.08
C PHE A 43 10.24 6.24 0.16
N GLN A 44 9.52 5.88 -0.90
CA GLN A 44 8.19 5.27 -0.78
C GLN A 44 8.25 3.93 -0.04
N TYR A 45 9.26 3.12 -0.30
CA TYR A 45 9.48 1.86 0.41
C TYR A 45 9.56 2.11 1.92
N SER A 46 10.35 3.10 2.33
CA SER A 46 10.48 3.49 3.73
C SER A 46 9.14 3.94 4.32
N GLU A 47 8.36 4.70 3.57
CA GLU A 47 7.04 5.16 4.01
C GLU A 47 6.08 3.98 4.25
N TYR A 48 6.06 3.01 3.35
CA TYR A 48 5.26 1.78 3.53
C TYR A 48 5.73 0.99 4.76
N GLY A 49 7.03 0.92 4.98
CA GLY A 49 7.60 0.25 6.16
C GLY A 49 7.13 0.87 7.47
N LYS A 50 7.03 2.18 7.52
CA LYS A 50 6.49 2.89 8.69
C LYS A 50 5.03 2.57 8.94
N VAL A 51 4.24 2.39 7.89
CA VAL A 51 2.84 1.96 8.01
C VAL A 51 2.76 0.56 8.62
N VAL A 52 3.58 -0.36 8.14
CA VAL A 52 3.65 -1.73 8.69
C VAL A 52 3.99 -1.70 10.18
N ASP A 53 4.96 -0.89 10.58
CA ASP A 53 5.36 -0.76 11.99
C ASP A 53 4.21 -0.20 12.84
N LYS A 54 3.51 0.80 12.33
CA LYS A 54 2.37 1.41 13.03
C LYS A 54 1.23 0.41 13.21
N VAL A 55 0.94 -0.37 12.17
CA VAL A 55 -0.10 -1.42 12.22
C VAL A 55 0.29 -2.50 13.24
N ASN A 56 1.54 -2.93 13.24
CA ASN A 56 2.03 -3.93 14.19
C ASN A 56 1.86 -3.44 15.65
N THR A 57 2.18 -2.18 15.91
CA THR A 57 1.99 -1.57 17.23
C THR A 57 0.51 -1.61 17.65
N GLU A 58 -0.40 -1.32 16.72
CA GLU A 58 -1.84 -1.39 17.02
C GLU A 58 -2.31 -2.83 17.24
N PHE A 59 -1.79 -3.80 16.49
CA PHE A 59 -2.10 -5.22 16.72
C PHE A 59 -1.75 -5.65 18.15
N GLU A 60 -0.61 -5.21 18.66
CA GLU A 60 -0.19 -5.52 20.03
C GLU A 60 -1.21 -5.04 21.07
N LYS A 61 -1.82 -3.88 20.85
CA LYS A 61 -2.86 -3.33 21.74
C LYS A 61 -4.10 -4.21 21.79
N TYR A 62 -4.39 -4.94 20.71
CA TYR A 62 -5.51 -5.89 20.67
C TYR A 62 -5.10 -7.29 21.13
N GLY A 63 -3.82 -7.50 21.46
CA GLY A 63 -3.30 -8.82 21.84
C GLY A 63 -3.26 -9.81 20.70
N GLU A 64 -3.14 -9.32 19.47
CA GLU A 64 -3.18 -10.13 18.25
C GLU A 64 -1.92 -9.90 17.42
N ILE A 65 -1.70 -10.79 16.45
CA ILE A 65 -0.63 -10.65 15.45
C ILE A 65 -1.25 -10.50 14.06
N PRO A 66 -0.58 -9.79 13.13
CA PRO A 66 -1.08 -9.64 11.77
C PRO A 66 -1.23 -10.98 11.06
N ASP A 67 -2.26 -11.05 10.20
CA ASP A 67 -2.44 -12.16 9.29
C ASP A 67 -1.36 -12.09 8.20
N GLU A 68 -0.61 -13.18 8.03
CA GLU A 68 0.47 -13.27 7.04
C GLU A 68 -0.02 -13.71 5.65
N GLN A 69 -1.32 -13.92 5.47
CA GLN A 69 -1.88 -14.29 4.18
C GLN A 69 -1.62 -13.20 3.14
N PRO A 70 -1.25 -13.58 1.90
CA PRO A 70 -1.06 -12.59 0.85
C PRO A 70 -2.37 -11.84 0.55
N PHE A 71 -2.24 -10.61 0.10
CA PHE A 71 -3.36 -9.80 -0.34
C PHE A 71 -3.91 -10.38 -1.65
N THR A 72 -5.14 -10.94 -1.61
CA THR A 72 -5.72 -11.70 -2.73
C THR A 72 -6.81 -10.95 -3.49
N THR A 73 -6.72 -9.62 -3.58
CA THR A 73 -7.69 -8.81 -4.31
C THR A 73 -7.30 -8.67 -5.78
N LYS A 74 -8.21 -8.05 -6.56
CA LYS A 74 -7.95 -7.64 -7.94
C LYS A 74 -6.65 -6.84 -8.07
N MET A 75 -6.32 -6.06 -7.06
CA MET A 75 -5.13 -5.24 -6.98
C MET A 75 -3.85 -6.06 -7.08
N MET A 76 -3.76 -7.19 -6.38
CA MET A 76 -2.59 -8.05 -6.42
C MET A 76 -2.42 -8.70 -7.80
N GLY A 77 -3.51 -9.20 -8.38
CA GLY A 77 -3.49 -9.75 -9.73
C GLY A 77 -3.07 -8.72 -10.76
N TRP A 78 -3.60 -7.50 -10.66
CA TRP A 78 -3.25 -6.40 -11.54
C TRP A 78 -1.76 -6.05 -11.40
N THR A 79 -1.28 -5.84 -10.17
CA THR A 79 0.12 -5.49 -9.90
C THR A 79 1.08 -6.56 -10.44
N GLY A 80 0.79 -7.82 -10.17
CA GLY A 80 1.60 -8.95 -10.65
C GLY A 80 1.67 -8.98 -12.16
N THR A 81 0.54 -8.79 -12.85
CA THR A 81 0.49 -8.74 -14.30
C THR A 81 1.31 -7.59 -14.85
N GLN A 82 1.14 -6.37 -14.31
CA GLN A 82 1.87 -5.19 -14.77
C GLN A 82 3.38 -5.35 -14.58
N LEU A 83 3.80 -5.84 -13.42
CA LEU A 83 5.22 -6.00 -13.12
C LEU A 83 5.87 -7.12 -13.93
N ASN A 84 5.19 -8.25 -14.09
CA ASN A 84 5.75 -9.41 -14.80
C ASN A 84 5.83 -9.19 -16.31
N THR A 85 5.00 -8.33 -16.86
CA THR A 85 4.96 -8.06 -18.31
C THR A 85 5.65 -6.76 -18.71
N ILE A 86 6.34 -6.11 -17.77
CA ILE A 86 6.98 -4.82 -18.00
C ILE A 86 8.13 -4.98 -19.02
N SER A 87 8.01 -4.33 -20.18
CA SER A 87 9.04 -4.25 -21.20
C SER A 87 9.62 -2.84 -21.30
N ASP A 88 8.76 -1.82 -21.11
CA ASP A 88 9.14 -0.42 -21.07
C ASP A 88 9.51 -0.03 -19.63
N LYS A 89 10.80 0.24 -19.41
CA LYS A 89 11.34 0.61 -18.08
C LYS A 89 11.61 2.10 -17.96
N SER A 90 11.00 2.92 -18.84
CA SER A 90 11.13 4.38 -18.77
C SER A 90 10.50 4.90 -17.48
N ASN A 91 10.99 6.04 -17.01
CA ASN A 91 10.42 6.70 -15.83
C ASN A 91 8.93 6.95 -15.99
N SER A 92 8.51 7.37 -17.20
CA SER A 92 7.10 7.63 -17.49
C SER A 92 6.24 6.39 -17.31
N HIS A 93 6.67 5.25 -17.81
CA HIS A 93 5.89 4.01 -17.69
C HIS A 93 5.88 3.48 -16.25
N ILE A 94 7.01 3.54 -15.55
CA ILE A 94 7.09 3.17 -14.13
C ILE A 94 6.16 4.04 -13.30
N ALA A 95 6.17 5.35 -13.54
CA ALA A 95 5.28 6.30 -12.86
C ALA A 95 3.81 5.97 -13.11
N GLU A 96 3.47 5.65 -14.35
CA GLU A 96 2.11 5.27 -14.74
C GLU A 96 1.62 4.04 -13.95
N ILE A 97 2.44 3.01 -13.84
CA ILE A 97 2.13 1.80 -13.05
C ILE A 97 1.92 2.16 -11.58
N MET A 98 2.82 2.97 -11.01
CA MET A 98 2.76 3.36 -9.60
C MET A 98 1.52 4.22 -9.31
N ILE A 99 1.16 5.11 -10.20
CA ILE A 99 -0.05 5.95 -10.06
C ILE A 99 -1.30 5.07 -10.07
N GLN A 100 -1.39 4.15 -11.03
CA GLN A 100 -2.56 3.26 -11.14
C GLN A 100 -2.69 2.36 -9.89
N GLY A 101 -1.58 1.81 -9.43
CA GLY A 101 -1.57 0.99 -8.21
C GLY A 101 -1.95 1.79 -6.97
N GLY A 102 -1.46 3.01 -6.85
CA GLY A 102 -1.79 3.92 -5.75
C GLY A 102 -3.26 4.31 -5.75
N ASP A 103 -3.83 4.62 -6.91
CA ASP A 103 -5.25 4.94 -7.04
C ASP A 103 -6.13 3.75 -6.61
N MET A 104 -5.78 2.54 -7.01
CA MET A 104 -6.48 1.34 -6.57
C MET A 104 -6.42 1.17 -5.05
N GLY A 105 -5.26 1.43 -4.47
CA GLY A 105 -5.07 1.38 -3.02
C GLY A 105 -5.94 2.40 -2.28
N ILE A 106 -6.00 3.62 -2.78
CA ILE A 106 -6.84 4.68 -2.20
C ILE A 106 -8.32 4.29 -2.26
N ILE A 107 -8.77 3.75 -3.39
CA ILE A 107 -10.16 3.32 -3.55
C ILE A 107 -10.52 2.24 -2.51
N GLU A 108 -9.66 1.23 -2.36
CA GLU A 108 -9.91 0.16 -1.39
C GLU A 108 -9.91 0.69 0.06
N CYS A 109 -9.00 1.58 0.40
CA CYS A 109 -8.99 2.22 1.72
C CYS A 109 -10.24 3.05 1.98
N GLN A 110 -10.70 3.80 0.97
CA GLN A 110 -11.92 4.60 1.10
C GLN A 110 -13.15 3.71 1.32
N LYS A 111 -13.22 2.59 0.63
CA LYS A 111 -14.30 1.60 0.83
C LYS A 111 -14.28 1.06 2.27
N LEU A 112 -13.12 0.71 2.78
CA LEU A 112 -12.97 0.23 4.16
C LEU A 112 -13.49 1.28 5.16
N LEU A 113 -13.12 2.53 4.95
CA LEU A 113 -13.55 3.63 5.81
C LEU A 113 -15.06 3.81 5.76
N ASN A 114 -15.64 3.84 4.56
CA ASN A 114 -17.07 4.06 4.36
C ASN A 114 -17.93 2.92 4.92
N HIS A 115 -17.45 1.69 4.81
CA HIS A 115 -18.21 0.51 5.24
C HIS A 115 -18.06 0.21 6.73
N ASN A 116 -17.14 0.87 7.42
CA ASN A 116 -16.83 0.59 8.82
C ASN A 116 -16.81 1.86 9.68
N PRO A 117 -17.95 2.58 9.75
CA PRO A 117 -18.00 3.85 10.49
C PRO A 117 -17.80 3.70 11.99
N LYS A 118 -17.98 2.48 12.53
CA LYS A 118 -17.82 2.19 13.95
C LYS A 118 -16.42 1.72 14.34
N ALA A 119 -15.48 1.69 13.40
CA ALA A 119 -14.09 1.36 13.71
C ALA A 119 -13.51 2.36 14.70
N ASP A 120 -12.53 1.92 15.50
CA ASP A 120 -11.85 2.77 16.47
C ASP A 120 -11.20 3.98 15.79
N GLU A 121 -11.21 5.11 16.45
CA GLU A 121 -10.67 6.36 15.90
C GLU A 121 -9.19 6.25 15.53
N THR A 122 -8.41 5.52 16.34
CA THR A 122 -6.99 5.28 16.02
C THR A 122 -6.82 4.49 14.73
N VAL A 123 -7.66 3.46 14.52
CA VAL A 123 -7.64 2.64 13.29
C VAL A 123 -8.03 3.49 12.08
N LYS A 124 -9.09 4.30 12.21
CA LYS A 124 -9.50 5.25 11.16
C LYS A 124 -8.39 6.23 10.82
N SER A 125 -7.67 6.71 11.84
CA SER A 125 -6.55 7.63 11.66
C SER A 125 -5.42 6.99 10.87
N ILE A 126 -5.07 5.75 11.17
CA ILE A 126 -4.05 4.99 10.43
C ILE A 126 -4.46 4.84 8.97
N LEU A 127 -5.73 4.50 8.74
CA LEU A 127 -6.29 4.34 7.40
C LEU A 127 -6.23 5.65 6.61
N ASN A 128 -6.65 6.76 7.22
CA ASN A 128 -6.61 8.10 6.61
C ASN A 128 -5.19 8.54 6.30
N ASN A 129 -4.26 8.30 7.22
CA ASN A 129 -2.85 8.64 7.03
C ASN A 129 -2.24 7.82 5.88
N PHE A 130 -2.62 6.56 5.77
CA PHE A 130 -2.18 5.70 4.67
C PHE A 130 -2.69 6.22 3.33
N MET A 131 -3.96 6.62 3.25
CA MET A 131 -4.52 7.23 2.02
C MET A 131 -3.79 8.52 1.65
N THR A 132 -3.52 9.38 2.63
CA THR A 132 -2.79 10.64 2.41
C THR A 132 -1.38 10.38 1.88
N MET A 133 -0.68 9.40 2.45
CA MET A 133 0.64 8.99 1.99
C MET A 133 0.60 8.54 0.52
N GLN A 134 -0.39 7.72 0.16
CA GLN A 134 -0.54 7.25 -1.21
C GLN A 134 -0.85 8.39 -2.17
N LYS A 135 -1.70 9.35 -1.79
CA LYS A 135 -1.99 10.54 -2.60
C LYS A 135 -0.73 11.36 -2.85
N ASN A 136 0.08 11.56 -1.81
CA ASN A 136 1.34 12.31 -1.93
C ASN A 136 2.32 11.60 -2.87
N ASN A 137 2.40 10.28 -2.77
CA ASN A 137 3.26 9.48 -3.64
C ASN A 137 2.81 9.56 -5.11
N ILE A 138 1.50 9.55 -5.36
CA ILE A 138 0.94 9.73 -6.71
C ILE A 138 1.32 11.09 -7.27
N GLU A 139 1.18 12.16 -6.48
CA GLU A 139 1.55 13.51 -6.93
C GLU A 139 3.03 13.58 -7.31
N LYS A 140 3.89 12.92 -6.54
CA LYS A 140 5.32 12.85 -6.86
C LYS A 140 5.57 12.04 -8.14
N MET A 141 4.87 10.92 -8.31
CA MET A 141 5.01 10.09 -9.52
C MET A 141 4.58 10.84 -10.79
N LYS A 142 3.59 11.73 -10.70
CA LYS A 142 3.15 12.54 -11.84
C LYS A 142 4.29 13.37 -12.44
N THR A 143 5.28 13.74 -11.65
CA THR A 143 6.43 14.52 -12.13
C THR A 143 7.34 13.72 -13.06
N PHE A 144 7.21 12.41 -13.08
CA PHE A 144 7.98 11.52 -13.96
C PHE A 144 7.25 11.13 -15.25
N LEU A 145 5.99 11.47 -15.39
CA LEU A 145 5.18 11.16 -16.58
C LEU A 145 5.70 11.83 -17.85
#